data_2cfb4fc10230c6a90c5f8d8250471d5d
#
_entry.id   2cfb4fc10230c6a90c5f8d8250471d5d
#
_cell.length_a   1.000
_cell.length_b   1.000
_cell.length_c   1.000
_cell.angle_alpha   90.00
_cell.angle_beta   90.00
_cell.angle_gamma   90.00
#
_symmetry.space_group_name_H-M   'P 1'
#
loop_
_entity.id
_entity.type
_entity.pdbx_description
1 polymer ?
#
loop_
_entity_poly.entity_id
_entity_poly.type
_entity_poly.pdbx_seq_one_letter_code
_entity_poly.pdbx_strand_id
1 'polypeptide(L)'
;MELISRAMAQQIVDTVKDVCSQNINFIDEKGIIVASTDRDRVGTYHEVGYRVVLEGNTIEVTEDNSFRGTRKGINIPITYNGRIIAVIGISGEVEEVRKYAYLAQKITDILLKERELDALGAQKKNRLNYVIRCLVNREPLADRYLKDTLQENGLTEKSVCRVVVVQLNSRYNPNNLFMIQSAITQTFAQMQAGFYRYNYPNEYILIIEENLLEQKKWALRKLSENYRNVLEIGIGNAATVERCAQSFECAKAALRCATEEDNLVCYDNLDYELLLADTSEEIRSQYRNKVLGTLTDEEKELLQVYFAKEMSLQDTSEALFIHKNSLQYKLNRIAERS
;
A
#
# COMPACT_ATOMS: atom_id res chain seq x y z
N MET A 1 -20.33 -14.89 -12.03
CA MET A 1 -19.29 -13.88 -12.35
C MET A 1 -18.61 -14.36 -13.64
N GLU A 2 -18.71 -13.63 -14.74
CA GLU A 2 -18.08 -14.05 -16.01
C GLU A 2 -16.56 -14.09 -15.82
N LEU A 3 -15.97 -15.27 -16.00
CA LEU A 3 -14.53 -15.49 -15.91
C LEU A 3 -13.75 -14.64 -16.92
N ILE A 4 -14.33 -14.40 -18.10
CA ILE A 4 -13.77 -13.56 -19.14
C ILE A 4 -14.76 -12.43 -19.45
N SER A 5 -14.36 -11.18 -19.17
CA SER A 5 -15.16 -10.01 -19.55
C SER A 5 -15.07 -9.75 -21.07
N ARG A 6 -16.07 -9.07 -21.65
CA ARG A 6 -16.02 -8.65 -23.05
C ARG A 6 -14.78 -7.85 -23.40
N ALA A 7 -14.34 -6.97 -22.50
CA ALA A 7 -13.13 -6.18 -22.70
C ALA A 7 -11.88 -7.06 -22.79
N MET A 8 -11.75 -8.07 -21.92
CA MET A 8 -10.65 -9.04 -21.96
C MET A 8 -10.71 -9.89 -23.24
N ALA A 9 -11.89 -10.39 -23.64
CA ALA A 9 -12.08 -11.11 -24.87
C ALA A 9 -11.65 -10.28 -26.08
N GLN A 10 -12.02 -9.01 -26.13
CA GLN A 10 -11.63 -8.12 -27.22
C GLN A 10 -10.11 -7.83 -27.20
N GLN A 11 -9.51 -7.66 -26.06
CA GLN A 11 -8.05 -7.49 -25.93
C GLN A 11 -7.29 -8.70 -26.47
N ILE A 12 -7.76 -9.93 -26.20
CA ILE A 12 -7.17 -11.17 -26.72
C ILE A 12 -7.27 -11.17 -28.25
N VAL A 13 -8.46 -10.90 -28.79
CA VAL A 13 -8.72 -10.83 -30.23
C VAL A 13 -7.81 -9.83 -30.93
N ASP A 14 -7.70 -8.63 -30.38
CA ASP A 14 -6.87 -7.55 -30.96
C ASP A 14 -5.37 -7.91 -30.92
N THR A 15 -4.89 -8.44 -29.79
CA THR A 15 -3.48 -8.86 -29.63
C THR A 15 -3.10 -9.96 -30.64
N VAL A 16 -3.97 -10.94 -30.84
CA VAL A 16 -3.69 -12.01 -31.80
C VAL A 16 -3.81 -11.53 -33.25
N LYS A 17 -4.73 -10.61 -33.54
CA LYS A 17 -4.84 -9.96 -34.85
C LYS A 17 -3.57 -9.24 -35.28
N ASP A 18 -2.93 -8.52 -34.34
CA ASP A 18 -1.70 -7.77 -34.61
C ASP A 18 -0.56 -8.70 -35.09
N VAL A 19 -0.63 -10.00 -34.75
CA VAL A 19 0.39 -10.99 -35.11
C VAL A 19 0.01 -11.77 -36.39
N CYS A 20 -1.26 -12.09 -36.61
CA CYS A 20 -1.65 -13.02 -37.69
C CYS A 20 -2.42 -12.37 -38.84
N SER A 21 -2.87 -11.15 -38.72
CA SER A 21 -3.67 -10.41 -39.73
C SER A 21 -4.95 -11.12 -40.22
N GLN A 22 -5.41 -12.14 -39.48
CA GLN A 22 -6.59 -12.96 -39.80
C GLN A 22 -7.81 -12.52 -38.97
N ASN A 23 -9.01 -12.96 -39.43
CA ASN A 23 -10.22 -12.73 -38.64
C ASN A 23 -10.30 -13.70 -37.46
N ILE A 24 -10.53 -13.13 -36.29
CA ILE A 24 -10.56 -13.85 -35.01
C ILE A 24 -11.90 -13.60 -34.33
N ASN A 25 -12.49 -14.64 -33.79
CA ASN A 25 -13.70 -14.59 -32.98
C ASN A 25 -13.43 -15.21 -31.61
N PHE A 26 -13.92 -14.56 -30.57
CA PHE A 26 -14.02 -15.11 -29.24
C PHE A 26 -15.48 -15.42 -28.97
N ILE A 27 -15.79 -16.68 -28.67
CA ILE A 27 -17.15 -17.24 -28.66
C ILE A 27 -17.41 -17.77 -27.25
N ASP A 28 -18.58 -17.49 -26.69
CA ASP A 28 -18.98 -17.98 -25.37
C ASP A 28 -19.47 -19.44 -25.37
N GLU A 29 -19.77 -19.97 -24.20
CA GLU A 29 -20.30 -21.33 -24.00
C GLU A 29 -21.64 -21.57 -24.72
N LYS A 30 -22.37 -20.54 -25.12
CA LYS A 30 -23.64 -20.61 -25.84
C LYS A 30 -23.46 -20.52 -27.35
N GLY A 31 -22.23 -20.41 -27.83
CA GLY A 31 -21.95 -20.23 -29.25
C GLY A 31 -22.15 -18.80 -29.74
N ILE A 32 -22.21 -17.82 -28.87
CA ILE A 32 -22.36 -16.41 -29.26
C ILE A 32 -20.97 -15.75 -29.33
N ILE A 33 -20.69 -15.03 -30.40
CA ILE A 33 -19.48 -14.26 -30.58
C ILE A 33 -19.53 -13.05 -29.61
N VAL A 34 -18.67 -13.02 -28.60
CA VAL A 34 -18.59 -11.96 -27.59
C VAL A 34 -17.56 -10.88 -27.93
N ALA A 35 -16.55 -11.25 -28.73
CA ALA A 35 -15.55 -10.34 -29.28
C ALA A 35 -15.09 -10.81 -30.66
N SER A 36 -14.74 -9.90 -31.56
CA SER A 36 -14.32 -10.21 -32.93
C SER A 36 -13.47 -9.10 -33.52
N THR A 37 -12.58 -9.45 -34.45
CA THR A 37 -11.91 -8.49 -35.35
C THR A 37 -12.88 -7.83 -36.34
N ASP A 38 -13.99 -8.51 -36.62
CA ASP A 38 -15.12 -8.02 -37.45
C ASP A 38 -16.27 -7.69 -36.47
N ARG A 39 -16.45 -6.42 -36.17
CA ARG A 39 -17.43 -5.94 -35.17
C ARG A 39 -18.87 -6.30 -35.48
N ASP A 40 -19.21 -6.44 -36.77
CA ASP A 40 -20.56 -6.81 -37.18
C ASP A 40 -20.94 -8.24 -36.79
N ARG A 41 -19.96 -9.05 -36.45
CA ARG A 41 -20.14 -10.43 -35.99
C ARG A 41 -20.44 -10.55 -34.51
N VAL A 42 -20.14 -9.54 -33.72
CA VAL A 42 -20.38 -9.56 -32.27
C VAL A 42 -21.88 -9.69 -31.98
N GLY A 43 -22.24 -10.64 -31.12
CA GLY A 43 -23.64 -10.97 -30.81
C GLY A 43 -24.29 -11.99 -31.75
N THR A 44 -23.62 -12.39 -32.84
CA THR A 44 -24.15 -13.41 -33.76
C THR A 44 -23.78 -14.83 -33.30
N TYR A 45 -24.59 -15.81 -33.71
CA TYR A 45 -24.38 -17.22 -33.39
C TYR A 45 -23.35 -17.89 -34.30
N HIS A 46 -22.46 -18.67 -33.70
CA HIS A 46 -21.39 -19.43 -34.37
C HIS A 46 -21.54 -20.91 -34.10
N GLU A 47 -22.10 -21.68 -35.04
CA GLU A 47 -22.45 -23.07 -34.86
C GLU A 47 -21.27 -23.97 -34.47
N VAL A 48 -20.13 -23.85 -35.15
CA VAL A 48 -18.93 -24.63 -34.83
C VAL A 48 -18.36 -24.29 -33.47
N GLY A 49 -18.41 -23.02 -33.06
CA GLY A 49 -18.01 -22.61 -31.70
C GLY A 49 -18.84 -23.35 -30.64
N TYR A 50 -20.15 -23.44 -30.82
CA TYR A 50 -21.02 -24.22 -29.93
C TYR A 50 -20.73 -25.73 -29.97
N ARG A 51 -20.43 -26.31 -31.14
CA ARG A 51 -20.02 -27.71 -31.24
C ARG A 51 -18.72 -28.00 -30.50
N VAL A 52 -17.72 -27.12 -30.60
CA VAL A 52 -16.47 -27.24 -29.83
C VAL A 52 -16.76 -27.30 -28.31
N VAL A 53 -17.72 -26.52 -27.82
CA VAL A 53 -18.12 -26.56 -26.39
C VAL A 53 -18.73 -27.92 -26.05
N LEU A 54 -19.57 -28.50 -26.93
CA LEU A 54 -20.22 -29.78 -26.69
C LEU A 54 -19.27 -30.98 -26.81
N GLU A 55 -18.40 -30.97 -27.81
CA GLU A 55 -17.51 -32.09 -28.13
C GLU A 55 -16.20 -32.07 -27.35
N GLY A 56 -15.82 -30.93 -26.85
CA GLY A 56 -14.59 -30.76 -26.06
C GLY A 56 -13.29 -30.73 -26.88
N ASN A 57 -13.38 -30.78 -28.20
CA ASN A 57 -12.24 -30.88 -29.10
C ASN A 57 -12.12 -29.71 -30.06
N THR A 58 -10.91 -29.50 -30.57
CA THR A 58 -10.66 -28.58 -31.68
C THR A 58 -11.40 -29.01 -32.93
N ILE A 59 -12.12 -28.11 -33.61
CA ILE A 59 -12.80 -28.37 -34.86
C ILE A 59 -12.20 -27.51 -35.97
N GLU A 60 -11.78 -28.17 -37.05
CA GLU A 60 -11.26 -27.58 -38.28
C GLU A 60 -12.35 -27.52 -39.34
N VAL A 61 -12.49 -26.37 -39.98
CA VAL A 61 -13.45 -26.14 -41.05
C VAL A 61 -12.68 -25.91 -42.34
N THR A 62 -12.85 -26.80 -43.32
CA THR A 62 -12.11 -26.77 -44.59
C THR A 62 -12.79 -25.94 -45.69
N GLU A 63 -14.09 -25.73 -45.56
CA GLU A 63 -14.89 -24.97 -46.56
C GLU A 63 -15.76 -23.93 -45.89
N ASP A 64 -15.88 -22.75 -46.54
CA ASP A 64 -16.76 -21.69 -46.07
C ASP A 64 -18.24 -22.10 -46.13
N ASN A 65 -19.01 -21.57 -45.16
CA ASN A 65 -20.45 -21.81 -45.06
C ASN A 65 -20.90 -23.27 -44.83
N SER A 66 -19.98 -24.18 -44.52
CA SER A 66 -20.32 -25.56 -44.16
C SER A 66 -21.22 -25.64 -42.90
N PHE A 67 -21.16 -24.61 -42.08
CA PHE A 67 -21.95 -24.42 -40.85
C PHE A 67 -22.41 -22.96 -40.70
N ARG A 68 -23.52 -22.75 -40.01
CA ARG A 68 -24.11 -21.44 -39.82
C ARG A 68 -23.14 -20.49 -39.06
N GLY A 69 -22.84 -19.34 -39.71
CA GLY A 69 -21.99 -18.32 -39.16
C GLY A 69 -20.50 -18.66 -39.12
N THR A 70 -20.07 -19.71 -39.87
CA THR A 70 -18.67 -20.20 -39.83
C THR A 70 -17.98 -19.94 -41.16
N ARG A 71 -16.71 -19.52 -41.10
CA ARG A 71 -15.77 -19.47 -42.20
C ARG A 71 -14.73 -20.58 -42.08
N LYS A 72 -14.05 -20.88 -43.20
CA LYS A 72 -12.89 -21.79 -43.20
C LYS A 72 -11.89 -21.37 -42.14
N GLY A 73 -11.36 -22.30 -41.35
CA GLY A 73 -10.43 -22.00 -40.27
C GLY A 73 -10.41 -23.05 -39.16
N ILE A 74 -9.93 -22.65 -38.01
CA ILE A 74 -9.79 -23.48 -36.81
C ILE A 74 -10.53 -22.89 -35.62
N ASN A 75 -11.18 -23.76 -34.81
CA ASN A 75 -11.88 -23.39 -33.59
C ASN A 75 -11.34 -24.21 -32.43
N ILE A 76 -10.74 -23.56 -31.44
CA ILE A 76 -10.05 -24.19 -30.31
C ILE A 76 -10.77 -23.88 -29.01
N PRO A 77 -11.02 -24.87 -28.12
CA PRO A 77 -11.61 -24.67 -26.83
C PRO A 77 -10.62 -23.95 -25.88
N ILE A 78 -11.12 -23.03 -25.07
CA ILE A 78 -10.46 -22.44 -23.93
C ILE A 78 -10.99 -23.13 -22.68
N THR A 79 -10.10 -23.79 -21.96
CA THR A 79 -10.46 -24.55 -20.75
C THR A 79 -9.93 -23.88 -19.49
N TYR A 80 -10.77 -23.87 -18.46
CA TYR A 80 -10.39 -23.41 -17.13
C TYR A 80 -10.94 -24.38 -16.09
N ASN A 81 -10.07 -24.89 -15.21
CA ASN A 81 -10.43 -25.88 -14.19
C ASN A 81 -11.21 -27.10 -14.76
N GLY A 82 -10.79 -27.58 -15.94
CA GLY A 82 -11.37 -28.75 -16.61
C GLY A 82 -12.72 -28.50 -17.30
N ARG A 83 -13.17 -27.24 -17.38
CA ARG A 83 -14.40 -26.86 -18.11
C ARG A 83 -14.05 -25.93 -19.28
N ILE A 84 -14.76 -26.09 -20.38
CA ILE A 84 -14.66 -25.15 -21.50
C ILE A 84 -15.46 -23.89 -21.13
N ILE A 85 -14.80 -22.75 -21.19
CA ILE A 85 -15.37 -21.45 -20.82
C ILE A 85 -15.54 -20.52 -22.03
N ALA A 86 -14.88 -20.83 -23.13
CA ALA A 86 -14.98 -20.10 -24.39
C ALA A 86 -14.36 -20.91 -25.53
N VAL A 87 -14.50 -20.39 -26.76
CA VAL A 87 -13.84 -20.93 -27.94
C VAL A 87 -13.22 -19.77 -28.73
N ILE A 88 -12.00 -19.97 -29.23
CA ILE A 88 -11.36 -19.05 -30.16
C ILE A 88 -11.44 -19.64 -31.57
N GLY A 89 -12.06 -18.91 -32.48
CA GLY A 89 -12.11 -19.22 -33.91
C GLY A 89 -11.21 -18.29 -34.69
N ILE A 90 -10.33 -18.83 -35.55
CA ILE A 90 -9.48 -18.07 -36.46
C ILE A 90 -9.77 -18.52 -37.88
N SER A 91 -10.13 -17.56 -38.76
CA SER A 91 -10.42 -17.82 -40.16
C SER A 91 -9.13 -17.85 -40.99
N GLY A 92 -9.05 -18.74 -41.98
CA GLY A 92 -7.91 -18.86 -42.89
C GLY A 92 -7.57 -20.32 -43.22
N GLU A 93 -6.48 -20.54 -43.98
CA GLU A 93 -5.96 -21.89 -44.21
C GLU A 93 -5.55 -22.56 -42.91
N VAL A 94 -6.12 -23.71 -42.62
CA VAL A 94 -5.99 -24.41 -41.30
C VAL A 94 -4.52 -24.55 -40.91
N GLU A 95 -3.65 -24.99 -41.84
CA GLU A 95 -2.24 -25.18 -41.57
C GLU A 95 -1.49 -23.89 -41.23
N GLU A 96 -1.93 -22.75 -41.76
CA GLU A 96 -1.33 -21.44 -41.49
C GLU A 96 -1.80 -20.88 -40.18
N VAL A 97 -3.10 -21.03 -39.85
CA VAL A 97 -3.70 -20.38 -38.67
C VAL A 97 -3.60 -21.21 -37.40
N ARG A 98 -3.30 -22.52 -37.48
CA ARG A 98 -3.19 -23.42 -36.34
C ARG A 98 -2.27 -22.87 -35.23
N LYS A 99 -1.08 -22.39 -35.61
CA LYS A 99 -0.12 -21.83 -34.66
C LYS A 99 -0.64 -20.60 -33.93
N TYR A 100 -1.43 -19.76 -34.59
CA TYR A 100 -2.00 -18.55 -33.99
C TYR A 100 -3.17 -18.88 -33.05
N ALA A 101 -3.93 -19.94 -33.35
CA ALA A 101 -4.98 -20.41 -32.47
C ALA A 101 -4.40 -20.96 -31.16
N TYR A 102 -3.31 -21.75 -31.20
CA TYR A 102 -2.59 -22.19 -30.02
C TYR A 102 -1.94 -21.01 -29.24
N LEU A 103 -1.41 -20.00 -29.96
CA LEU A 103 -0.90 -18.80 -29.33
C LEU A 103 -2.01 -18.05 -28.57
N ALA A 104 -3.17 -17.85 -29.22
CA ALA A 104 -4.33 -17.23 -28.58
C ALA A 104 -4.81 -17.98 -27.34
N GLN A 105 -4.83 -19.31 -27.40
CA GLN A 105 -5.12 -20.15 -26.23
C GLN A 105 -4.12 -19.90 -25.09
N LYS A 106 -2.82 -19.88 -25.39
CA LYS A 106 -1.76 -19.63 -24.38
C LYS A 106 -1.82 -18.24 -23.77
N ILE A 107 -2.09 -17.23 -24.59
CA ILE A 107 -2.31 -15.85 -24.08
C ILE A 107 -3.50 -15.85 -23.13
N THR A 108 -4.60 -16.49 -23.51
CA THR A 108 -5.79 -16.57 -22.65
C THR A 108 -5.50 -17.30 -21.33
N ASP A 109 -4.78 -18.41 -21.36
CA ASP A 109 -4.36 -19.15 -20.16
C ASP A 109 -3.53 -18.27 -19.19
N ILE A 110 -2.61 -17.47 -19.74
CA ILE A 110 -1.76 -16.56 -18.95
C ILE A 110 -2.62 -15.47 -18.29
N LEU A 111 -3.50 -14.82 -19.05
CA LEU A 111 -4.36 -13.76 -18.55
C LEU A 111 -5.36 -14.27 -17.49
N LEU A 112 -5.87 -15.49 -17.63
CA LEU A 112 -6.72 -16.12 -16.63
C LEU A 112 -5.96 -16.40 -15.32
N LYS A 113 -4.74 -16.89 -15.41
CA LYS A 113 -3.88 -17.13 -14.24
C LYS A 113 -3.50 -15.82 -13.53
N GLU A 114 -3.15 -14.78 -14.28
CA GLU A 114 -2.87 -13.46 -13.73
C GLU A 114 -4.07 -12.95 -12.94
N ARG A 115 -5.26 -13.03 -13.51
CA ARG A 115 -6.51 -12.60 -12.85
C ARG A 115 -6.82 -13.39 -11.58
N GLU A 116 -6.55 -14.69 -11.57
CA GLU A 116 -6.69 -15.53 -10.38
C GLU A 116 -5.73 -15.11 -9.28
N LEU A 117 -4.45 -14.86 -9.62
CA LEU A 117 -3.44 -14.39 -8.68
C LEU A 117 -3.81 -13.01 -8.11
N ASP A 118 -4.32 -12.11 -8.93
CA ASP A 118 -4.80 -10.80 -8.50
C ASP A 118 -5.98 -10.90 -7.54
N ALA A 119 -6.94 -11.78 -7.84
CA ALA A 119 -8.09 -12.01 -6.96
C ALA A 119 -7.68 -12.60 -5.60
N LEU A 120 -6.76 -13.56 -5.58
CA LEU A 120 -6.18 -14.12 -4.35
C LEU A 120 -5.39 -13.07 -3.57
N GLY A 121 -4.59 -12.26 -4.27
CA GLY A 121 -3.85 -11.15 -3.67
C GLY A 121 -4.78 -10.11 -3.04
N ALA A 122 -5.85 -9.72 -3.73
CA ALA A 122 -6.86 -8.80 -3.21
C ALA A 122 -7.57 -9.38 -1.97
N GLN A 123 -7.94 -10.67 -1.99
CA GLN A 123 -8.57 -11.34 -0.84
C GLN A 123 -7.63 -11.36 0.37
N LYS A 124 -6.35 -11.70 0.16
CA LYS A 124 -5.32 -11.68 1.23
C LYS A 124 -5.16 -10.29 1.82
N LYS A 125 -5.07 -9.25 0.96
CA LYS A 125 -4.97 -7.86 1.38
C LYS A 125 -6.20 -7.39 2.16
N ASN A 126 -7.40 -7.77 1.72
CA ASN A 126 -8.64 -7.43 2.41
C ASN A 126 -8.71 -8.07 3.81
N ARG A 127 -8.31 -9.35 3.95
CA ARG A 127 -8.22 -10.03 5.24
C ARG A 127 -7.21 -9.34 6.15
N LEU A 128 -6.03 -9.02 5.66
CA LEU A 128 -4.99 -8.31 6.39
C LEU A 128 -5.50 -6.95 6.91
N ASN A 129 -6.13 -6.17 6.05
CA ASN A 129 -6.72 -4.88 6.40
C ASN A 129 -7.79 -5.00 7.49
N TYR A 130 -8.63 -6.04 7.41
CA TYR A 130 -9.66 -6.32 8.40
C TYR A 130 -9.03 -6.66 9.77
N VAL A 131 -8.05 -7.58 9.80
CA VAL A 131 -7.38 -8.00 11.04
C VAL A 131 -6.67 -6.82 11.71
N ILE A 132 -5.89 -6.03 10.97
CA ILE A 132 -5.20 -4.86 11.53
C ILE A 132 -6.22 -3.86 12.11
N ARG A 133 -7.32 -3.59 11.38
CA ARG A 133 -8.38 -2.70 11.87
C ARG A 133 -8.95 -3.18 13.20
N CYS A 134 -9.29 -4.47 13.30
CA CYS A 134 -9.83 -5.03 14.53
C CYS A 134 -8.83 -4.93 15.69
N LEU A 135 -7.55 -5.22 15.46
CA LEU A 135 -6.51 -5.14 16.46
C LEU A 135 -6.32 -3.72 17.01
N VAL A 136 -6.26 -2.71 16.14
CA VAL A 136 -6.00 -1.33 16.58
C VAL A 136 -7.23 -0.64 17.17
N ASN A 137 -8.46 -1.05 16.78
CA ASN A 137 -9.70 -0.46 17.26
C ASN A 137 -10.37 -1.27 18.38
N ARG A 138 -9.79 -2.38 18.83
CA ARG A 138 -10.39 -3.31 19.80
C ARG A 138 -11.73 -3.88 19.35
N GLU A 139 -11.88 -4.07 18.02
CA GLU A 139 -13.08 -4.70 17.46
C GLU A 139 -13.04 -6.22 17.63
N PRO A 140 -14.18 -6.90 17.81
CA PRO A 140 -14.22 -8.36 17.88
C PRO A 140 -13.61 -9.01 16.64
N LEU A 141 -12.72 -9.97 16.84
CA LEU A 141 -12.04 -10.70 15.77
C LEU A 141 -12.12 -12.20 16.03
N ALA A 142 -12.52 -12.98 15.03
CA ALA A 142 -12.52 -14.44 15.18
C ALA A 142 -11.08 -14.98 15.18
N ASP A 143 -10.76 -15.83 16.17
CA ASP A 143 -9.42 -16.40 16.41
C ASP A 143 -8.78 -16.99 15.16
N ARG A 144 -9.57 -17.65 14.30
CA ARG A 144 -9.07 -18.25 13.07
C ARG A 144 -8.43 -17.20 12.15
N TYR A 145 -9.12 -16.07 11.92
CA TYR A 145 -8.58 -15.01 11.05
C TYR A 145 -7.32 -14.39 11.62
N LEU A 146 -7.28 -14.23 12.94
CA LEU A 146 -6.09 -13.73 13.64
C LEU A 146 -4.91 -14.70 13.43
N LYS A 147 -5.06 -15.98 13.79
CA LYS A 147 -4.01 -17.00 13.74
C LYS A 147 -3.44 -17.15 12.33
N ASP A 148 -4.32 -17.34 11.33
CA ASP A 148 -3.90 -17.47 9.93
C ASP A 148 -3.11 -16.25 9.46
N THR A 149 -3.58 -15.04 9.81
CA THR A 149 -2.91 -13.80 9.39
C THR A 149 -1.58 -13.60 10.09
N LEU A 150 -1.48 -13.87 11.39
CA LEU A 150 -0.24 -13.77 12.14
C LEU A 150 0.81 -14.75 11.60
N GLN A 151 0.43 -16.02 11.39
CA GLN A 151 1.33 -17.04 10.86
C GLN A 151 1.87 -16.67 9.47
N GLU A 152 1.03 -16.14 8.59
CA GLU A 152 1.46 -15.66 7.28
C GLU A 152 2.47 -14.51 7.33
N ASN A 153 2.51 -13.76 8.42
CA ASN A 153 3.43 -12.64 8.64
C ASN A 153 4.56 -12.98 9.63
N GLY A 154 4.74 -14.25 9.97
CA GLY A 154 5.81 -14.69 10.87
C GLY A 154 5.60 -14.32 12.34
N LEU A 155 4.37 -13.98 12.74
CA LEU A 155 4.00 -13.57 14.08
C LEU A 155 3.17 -14.64 14.80
N THR A 156 3.11 -14.52 16.13
CA THR A 156 2.23 -15.29 17.01
C THR A 156 1.47 -14.35 17.94
N GLU A 157 0.44 -14.82 18.61
CA GLU A 157 -0.30 -14.04 19.63
C GLU A 157 0.60 -13.52 20.76
N LYS A 158 1.70 -14.24 21.04
CA LYS A 158 2.68 -13.88 22.08
C LYS A 158 3.82 -12.99 21.60
N SER A 159 3.91 -12.74 20.29
CA SER A 159 4.94 -11.86 19.74
C SER A 159 4.80 -10.46 20.32
N VAL A 160 5.95 -9.89 20.74
CA VAL A 160 6.03 -8.50 21.18
C VAL A 160 6.20 -7.62 19.95
N CYS A 161 5.24 -6.75 19.72
CA CYS A 161 5.14 -5.90 18.56
C CYS A 161 5.08 -4.43 18.94
N ARG A 162 5.41 -3.59 17.99
CA ARG A 162 5.14 -2.14 18.03
C ARG A 162 4.25 -1.75 16.86
N VAL A 163 3.39 -0.78 17.11
CA VAL A 163 2.63 -0.16 16.04
C VAL A 163 3.38 1.07 15.57
N VAL A 164 3.61 1.14 14.26
CA VAL A 164 4.18 2.32 13.60
C VAL A 164 3.08 2.96 12.76
N VAL A 165 2.87 4.24 12.95
CA VAL A 165 1.92 5.02 12.16
C VAL A 165 2.71 6.01 11.31
N VAL A 166 2.54 5.92 9.99
CA VAL A 166 3.10 6.87 9.03
C VAL A 166 1.96 7.71 8.49
N GLN A 167 1.98 8.99 8.76
CA GLN A 167 0.93 9.93 8.37
C GLN A 167 1.45 10.91 7.33
N LEU A 168 0.67 11.12 6.26
CA LEU A 168 0.90 12.20 5.30
C LEU A 168 0.19 13.45 5.84
N ASN A 169 0.92 14.54 5.97
CA ASN A 169 0.34 15.84 6.35
C ASN A 169 -0.32 16.53 5.14
N SER A 170 -0.96 17.67 5.35
CA SER A 170 -1.68 18.42 4.30
C SER A 170 -0.79 19.09 3.26
N ARG A 171 0.53 19.05 3.42
CA ARG A 171 1.51 19.74 2.54
C ARG A 171 1.91 18.90 1.33
N TYR A 172 1.48 17.62 1.23
CA TYR A 172 1.80 16.83 0.05
C TYR A 172 1.06 17.32 -1.20
N ASN A 173 1.76 17.29 -2.33
CA ASN A 173 1.13 17.53 -3.62
C ASN A 173 0.42 16.26 -4.10
N PRO A 174 -0.88 16.29 -4.43
CA PRO A 174 -1.61 15.12 -4.92
C PRO A 174 -0.93 14.42 -6.11
N ASN A 175 -0.23 15.16 -6.98
CA ASN A 175 0.50 14.59 -8.11
C ASN A 175 1.69 13.72 -7.67
N ASN A 176 2.23 13.93 -6.48
CA ASN A 176 3.34 13.15 -5.93
C ASN A 176 2.88 12.03 -4.99
N LEU A 177 1.57 11.91 -4.74
CA LEU A 177 1.01 10.96 -3.78
C LEU A 177 1.44 9.51 -4.09
N PHE A 178 1.38 9.11 -5.36
CA PHE A 178 1.79 7.77 -5.78
C PHE A 178 3.27 7.48 -5.48
N MET A 179 4.16 8.46 -5.70
CA MET A 179 5.59 8.31 -5.41
C MET A 179 5.83 8.14 -3.90
N ILE A 180 5.14 8.95 -3.08
CA ILE A 180 5.27 8.88 -1.62
C ILE A 180 4.73 7.54 -1.10
N GLN A 181 3.56 7.11 -1.56
CA GLN A 181 2.98 5.81 -1.21
C GLN A 181 3.88 4.64 -1.63
N SER A 182 4.48 4.73 -2.82
CA SER A 182 5.45 3.74 -3.28
C SER A 182 6.70 3.70 -2.40
N ALA A 183 7.21 4.85 -1.99
CA ALA A 183 8.37 4.93 -1.09
C ALA A 183 8.05 4.31 0.30
N ILE A 184 6.87 4.57 0.87
CA ILE A 184 6.43 3.95 2.13
C ILE A 184 6.38 2.43 2.00
N THR A 185 5.70 1.91 0.96
CA THR A 185 5.55 0.46 0.77
C THR A 185 6.87 -0.23 0.45
N GLN A 186 7.77 0.41 -0.30
CA GLN A 186 9.12 -0.08 -0.53
C GLN A 186 9.95 -0.11 0.77
N THR A 187 9.81 0.90 1.62
CA THR A 187 10.47 0.92 2.94
C THR A 187 9.99 -0.26 3.79
N PHE A 188 8.67 -0.52 3.84
CA PHE A 188 8.13 -1.69 4.56
C PHE A 188 8.64 -3.01 3.97
N ALA A 189 8.76 -3.11 2.66
CA ALA A 189 9.34 -4.30 2.00
C ALA A 189 10.83 -4.49 2.36
N GLN A 190 11.64 -3.42 2.40
CA GLN A 190 13.04 -3.46 2.87
C GLN A 190 13.16 -3.88 4.33
N MET A 191 12.18 -3.52 5.14
CA MET A 191 12.08 -3.95 6.53
C MET A 191 11.57 -5.39 6.68
N GLN A 192 11.14 -6.04 5.60
CA GLN A 192 10.45 -7.35 5.62
C GLN A 192 9.16 -7.32 6.46
N ALA A 193 8.52 -6.18 6.51
CA ALA A 193 7.34 -5.90 7.33
C ALA A 193 6.08 -5.91 6.46
N GLY A 194 5.42 -7.06 6.36
CA GLY A 194 4.23 -7.27 5.53
C GLY A 194 2.90 -6.97 6.24
N PHE A 195 2.92 -6.83 7.57
CA PHE A 195 1.71 -6.68 8.37
C PHE A 195 1.31 -5.21 8.54
N TYR A 196 0.90 -4.58 7.42
CA TYR A 196 0.49 -3.18 7.37
C TYR A 196 -0.79 -2.98 6.56
N ARG A 197 -1.47 -1.84 6.81
CA ARG A 197 -2.61 -1.39 6.02
C ARG A 197 -2.49 0.10 5.69
N TYR A 198 -3.06 0.49 4.56
CA TYR A 198 -3.38 1.90 4.28
C TYR A 198 -4.74 2.24 4.87
N ASN A 199 -4.79 3.23 5.73
CA ASN A 199 -5.99 3.77 6.33
C ASN A 199 -6.30 5.12 5.67
N TYR A 200 -7.26 5.08 4.73
CA TYR A 200 -7.66 6.28 3.99
C TYR A 200 -8.07 7.39 4.97
N PRO A 201 -7.75 8.68 4.69
CA PRO A 201 -7.17 9.19 3.43
C PRO A 201 -5.63 9.27 3.41
N ASN A 202 -4.93 9.25 4.52
CA ASN A 202 -3.54 9.68 4.58
C ASN A 202 -2.64 8.95 5.57
N GLU A 203 -3.03 7.74 6.01
CA GLU A 203 -2.34 7.05 7.10
C GLU A 203 -1.95 5.62 6.69
N TYR A 204 -0.75 5.20 7.07
CA TYR A 204 -0.33 3.80 7.06
C TYR A 204 -0.15 3.31 8.49
N ILE A 205 -0.68 2.14 8.79
CA ILE A 205 -0.55 1.47 10.08
C ILE A 205 0.24 0.19 9.84
N LEU A 206 1.41 0.07 10.45
CA LEU A 206 2.28 -1.10 10.40
C LEU A 206 2.36 -1.71 11.80
N ILE A 207 2.15 -3.02 11.92
CA ILE A 207 2.43 -3.80 13.12
C ILE A 207 3.68 -4.63 12.84
N ILE A 208 4.71 -4.44 13.63
CA ILE A 208 6.02 -5.05 13.40
C ILE A 208 6.59 -5.61 14.71
N GLU A 209 7.25 -6.76 14.66
CA GLU A 209 7.95 -7.31 15.79
C GLU A 209 9.04 -6.35 16.30
N GLU A 210 9.15 -6.19 17.60
CA GLU A 210 10.07 -5.24 18.22
C GLU A 210 11.52 -5.44 17.79
N ASN A 211 12.01 -6.69 17.84
CA ASN A 211 13.39 -6.99 17.42
C ASN A 211 13.65 -6.64 15.96
N LEU A 212 12.68 -6.91 15.07
CA LEU A 212 12.79 -6.57 13.65
C LEU A 212 12.79 -5.06 13.44
N LEU A 213 11.95 -4.34 14.17
CA LEU A 213 11.92 -2.87 14.13
C LEU A 213 13.28 -2.29 14.54
N GLU A 214 13.86 -2.72 15.66
CA GLU A 214 15.14 -2.21 16.12
C GLU A 214 16.27 -2.45 15.09
N GLN A 215 16.31 -3.63 14.47
CA GLN A 215 17.28 -3.94 13.42
C GLN A 215 17.09 -3.10 12.15
N LYS A 216 15.87 -2.70 11.84
CA LYS A 216 15.50 -2.05 10.56
C LYS A 216 15.04 -0.60 10.71
N LYS A 217 15.07 -0.03 11.91
CA LYS A 217 14.64 1.35 12.21
C LYS A 217 15.33 2.40 11.35
N TRP A 218 16.56 2.10 10.89
CA TRP A 218 17.29 2.95 9.96
C TRP A 218 16.52 3.23 8.66
N ALA A 219 15.69 2.27 8.19
CA ALA A 219 14.90 2.45 6.96
C ALA A 219 13.77 3.47 7.17
N LEU A 220 13.11 3.45 8.33
CA LEU A 220 12.12 4.47 8.70
C LEU A 220 12.76 5.84 8.86
N ARG A 221 13.95 5.91 9.47
CA ARG A 221 14.70 7.18 9.60
C ARG A 221 15.04 7.76 8.24
N LYS A 222 15.56 6.94 7.32
CA LYS A 222 15.83 7.36 5.93
C LYS A 222 14.56 7.84 5.22
N LEU A 223 13.42 7.16 5.42
CA LEU A 223 12.14 7.58 4.85
C LEU A 223 11.73 8.95 5.43
N SER A 224 11.81 9.14 6.76
CA SER A 224 11.45 10.39 7.42
C SER A 224 12.35 11.56 6.96
N GLU A 225 13.63 11.34 6.81
CA GLU A 225 14.59 12.35 6.32
C GLU A 225 14.30 12.77 4.87
N ASN A 226 14.02 11.80 3.99
CA ASN A 226 13.74 12.05 2.57
C ASN A 226 12.41 12.79 2.34
N TYR A 227 11.44 12.64 3.24
CA TYR A 227 10.08 13.19 3.12
C TYR A 227 9.71 14.04 4.34
N ARG A 228 10.66 14.71 4.97
CA ARG A 228 10.52 15.46 6.22
C ARG A 228 9.34 16.43 6.23
N ASN A 229 9.08 17.11 5.12
CA ASN A 229 8.03 18.12 5.03
C ASN A 229 6.62 17.55 4.78
N VAL A 230 6.50 16.25 4.49
CA VAL A 230 5.23 15.64 4.06
C VAL A 230 4.85 14.37 4.84
N LEU A 231 5.81 13.78 5.57
CA LEU A 231 5.57 12.59 6.39
C LEU A 231 5.89 12.85 7.86
N GLU A 232 5.07 12.29 8.71
CA GLU A 232 5.26 12.18 10.15
C GLU A 232 5.15 10.72 10.54
N ILE A 233 6.04 10.24 11.41
CA ILE A 233 6.11 8.82 11.82
C ILE A 233 6.07 8.75 13.34
N GLY A 234 5.03 8.10 13.87
CA GLY A 234 4.91 7.77 15.29
C GLY A 234 5.14 6.30 15.54
N ILE A 235 5.97 5.97 16.53
CA ILE A 235 6.25 4.60 16.97
C ILE A 235 5.68 4.42 18.37
N GLY A 236 4.76 3.46 18.52
CA GLY A 236 4.16 3.12 19.82
C GLY A 236 5.06 2.30 20.72
N ASN A 237 4.63 2.10 21.96
CA ASN A 237 5.31 1.25 22.94
C ASN A 237 5.26 -0.24 22.55
N ALA A 238 6.16 -1.03 23.11
CA ALA A 238 6.16 -2.48 22.97
C ALA A 238 4.91 -3.09 23.64
N ALA A 239 4.22 -3.98 22.93
CA ALA A 239 3.02 -4.64 23.41
C ALA A 239 2.84 -6.00 22.74
N THR A 240 2.12 -6.92 23.38
CA THR A 240 1.68 -8.16 22.72
C THR A 240 0.66 -7.86 21.63
N VAL A 241 0.47 -8.77 20.67
CA VAL A 241 -0.52 -8.60 19.58
C VAL A 241 -1.92 -8.26 20.12
N GLU A 242 -2.34 -8.86 21.23
CA GLU A 242 -3.64 -8.55 21.87
C GLU A 242 -3.74 -7.11 22.38
N ARG A 243 -2.61 -6.47 22.66
CA ARG A 243 -2.51 -5.09 23.15
C ARG A 243 -2.07 -4.10 22.08
N CYS A 244 -2.10 -4.49 20.81
CA CYS A 244 -1.74 -3.60 19.68
C CYS A 244 -2.54 -2.28 19.69
N ALA A 245 -3.79 -2.29 20.17
CA ALA A 245 -4.55 -1.05 20.32
C ALA A 245 -3.88 -0.04 21.24
N GLN A 246 -3.28 -0.49 22.34
CA GLN A 246 -2.52 0.38 23.24
C GLN A 246 -1.28 0.96 22.54
N SER A 247 -0.52 0.12 21.83
CA SER A 247 0.63 0.57 21.04
C SER A 247 0.22 1.56 19.94
N PHE A 248 -0.96 1.36 19.32
CA PHE A 248 -1.50 2.29 18.34
C PHE A 248 -1.82 3.66 18.94
N GLU A 249 -2.47 3.71 20.10
CA GLU A 249 -2.73 4.98 20.82
C GLU A 249 -1.43 5.69 21.19
N CYS A 250 -0.42 4.96 21.65
CA CYS A 250 0.91 5.49 21.91
C CYS A 250 1.59 6.03 20.64
N ALA A 251 1.46 5.33 19.50
CA ALA A 251 1.98 5.81 18.22
C ALA A 251 1.29 7.10 17.76
N LYS A 252 -0.04 7.21 17.97
CA LYS A 252 -0.80 8.43 17.68
C LYS A 252 -0.40 9.59 18.63
N ALA A 253 -0.09 9.29 19.88
CA ALA A 253 0.44 10.30 20.82
C ALA A 253 1.83 10.79 20.35
N ALA A 254 2.71 9.88 19.94
CA ALA A 254 4.01 10.22 19.37
C ALA A 254 3.90 11.12 18.12
N LEU A 255 2.94 10.80 17.23
CA LEU A 255 2.66 11.65 16.06
C LEU A 255 2.28 13.10 16.43
N ARG A 256 1.51 13.32 17.51
CA ARG A 256 1.14 14.66 17.96
C ARG A 256 2.33 15.47 18.48
N CYS A 257 3.40 14.79 18.85
CA CYS A 257 4.67 15.40 19.28
C CYS A 257 5.65 15.60 18.11
N ALA A 258 5.35 15.10 16.91
CA ALA A 258 6.21 15.28 15.75
C ALA A 258 6.30 16.75 15.34
N THR A 259 7.50 17.16 14.94
CA THR A 259 7.81 18.51 14.46
C THR A 259 8.49 18.44 13.08
N GLU A 260 8.70 19.60 12.45
CA GLU A 260 9.47 19.65 11.19
C GLU A 260 10.94 19.24 11.38
N GLU A 261 11.50 19.42 12.57
CA GLU A 261 12.87 19.05 12.90
C GLU A 261 12.99 17.57 13.25
N ASP A 262 12.00 17.04 13.98
CA ASP A 262 11.92 15.62 14.38
C ASP A 262 10.57 15.02 14.00
N ASN A 263 10.47 14.53 12.77
CA ASN A 263 9.26 13.94 12.21
C ASN A 263 9.16 12.40 12.39
N LEU A 264 10.11 11.77 13.13
CA LEU A 264 10.07 10.37 13.52
C LEU A 264 10.20 10.25 15.04
N VAL A 265 9.09 10.12 15.71
CA VAL A 265 8.99 10.15 17.16
C VAL A 265 8.65 8.79 17.73
N CYS A 266 9.40 8.36 18.74
CA CYS A 266 9.14 7.12 19.49
C CYS A 266 8.49 7.47 20.82
N TYR A 267 7.37 6.84 21.13
CA TYR A 267 6.61 7.07 22.36
C TYR A 267 7.46 6.91 23.64
N ASP A 268 8.35 5.90 23.66
CA ASP A 268 9.18 5.63 24.83
C ASP A 268 10.21 6.73 25.15
N ASN A 269 10.44 7.65 24.20
CA ASN A 269 11.37 8.78 24.38
C ASN A 269 10.65 10.06 24.80
N LEU A 270 9.33 10.00 25.02
CA LEU A 270 8.50 11.14 25.36
C LEU A 270 8.20 11.17 26.83
N ASP A 271 8.49 12.28 27.49
CA ASP A 271 8.15 12.55 28.88
C ASP A 271 7.18 13.74 28.97
N TYR A 272 7.71 14.96 28.99
CA TYR A 272 6.92 16.20 29.10
C TYR A 272 6.16 16.54 27.83
N GLU A 273 6.66 16.12 26.68
CA GLU A 273 6.05 16.37 25.37
C GLU A 273 4.63 15.78 25.32
N LEU A 274 4.38 14.64 25.99
CA LEU A 274 3.04 14.02 26.07
C LEU A 274 2.03 14.94 26.76
N LEU A 275 2.45 15.61 27.85
CA LEU A 275 1.60 16.54 28.56
C LEU A 275 1.31 17.79 27.71
N LEU A 276 2.29 18.24 26.94
CA LEU A 276 2.15 19.40 26.07
C LEU A 276 1.32 19.08 24.83
N ALA A 277 1.41 17.87 24.28
CA ALA A 277 0.68 17.47 23.07
C ALA A 277 -0.86 17.48 23.24
N ASP A 278 -1.34 17.16 24.43
CA ASP A 278 -2.78 17.18 24.77
C ASP A 278 -3.29 18.55 25.21
N THR A 279 -2.39 19.55 25.31
CA THR A 279 -2.75 20.93 25.67
C THR A 279 -3.09 21.74 24.42
N SER A 280 -4.18 22.48 24.44
CA SER A 280 -4.55 23.34 23.31
C SER A 280 -3.47 24.41 23.04
N GLU A 281 -3.32 24.84 21.77
CA GLU A 281 -2.36 25.88 21.41
C GLU A 281 -2.63 27.19 22.15
N GLU A 282 -3.87 27.49 22.49
CA GLU A 282 -4.23 28.66 23.31
C GLU A 282 -3.62 28.56 24.70
N ILE A 283 -3.74 27.40 25.37
CA ILE A 283 -3.17 27.19 26.72
C ILE A 283 -1.66 27.22 26.66
N ARG A 284 -1.05 26.56 25.63
CA ARG A 284 0.41 26.64 25.41
C ARG A 284 0.89 28.05 25.20
N SER A 285 0.18 28.82 24.39
CA SER A 285 0.51 30.23 24.13
C SER A 285 0.36 31.10 25.37
N GLN A 286 -0.72 30.92 26.16
CA GLN A 286 -0.93 31.63 27.42
C GLN A 286 0.17 31.28 28.42
N TYR A 287 0.54 30.02 28.57
CA TYR A 287 1.62 29.59 29.45
C TYR A 287 2.97 30.18 29.02
N ARG A 288 3.31 30.06 27.74
CA ARG A 288 4.52 30.65 27.15
C ARG A 288 4.60 32.16 27.39
N ASN A 289 3.52 32.88 27.17
CA ASN A 289 3.44 34.32 27.41
C ASN A 289 3.55 34.67 28.90
N LYS A 290 2.99 33.82 29.77
CA LYS A 290 3.09 34.03 31.22
C LYS A 290 4.53 33.85 31.72
N VAL A 291 5.24 32.82 31.22
CA VAL A 291 6.59 32.47 31.70
C VAL A 291 7.67 33.23 30.95
N LEU A 292 7.55 33.44 29.64
CA LEU A 292 8.59 34.08 28.82
C LEU A 292 8.24 35.48 28.34
N GLY A 293 7.03 35.97 28.61
CA GLY A 293 6.56 37.27 28.11
C GLY A 293 7.30 38.48 28.68
N THR A 294 7.96 38.31 29.83
CA THR A 294 8.79 39.37 30.45
C THR A 294 10.22 39.38 29.94
N LEU A 295 10.62 38.36 29.16
CA LEU A 295 11.97 38.22 28.63
C LEU A 295 12.12 38.91 27.28
N THR A 296 13.26 39.54 27.07
CA THR A 296 13.65 40.08 25.75
C THR A 296 14.01 38.96 24.80
N ASP A 297 14.02 39.22 23.48
CA ASP A 297 14.37 38.22 22.48
C ASP A 297 15.84 37.78 22.62
N GLU A 298 16.75 38.67 23.02
CA GLU A 298 18.13 38.32 23.36
C GLU A 298 18.23 37.33 24.55
N GLU A 299 17.37 37.50 25.57
CA GLU A 299 17.32 36.62 26.73
C GLU A 299 16.75 35.24 26.37
N LYS A 300 15.76 35.19 25.47
CA LYS A 300 15.22 33.96 24.94
C LYS A 300 16.26 33.20 24.11
N GLU A 301 17.01 33.88 23.24
CA GLU A 301 18.09 33.30 22.46
C GLU A 301 19.21 32.75 23.37
N LEU A 302 19.59 33.49 24.42
CA LEU A 302 20.55 33.02 25.40
C LEU A 302 20.08 31.72 26.08
N LEU A 303 18.80 31.63 26.47
CA LEU A 303 18.24 30.44 27.07
C LEU A 303 18.24 29.26 26.09
N GLN A 304 17.90 29.49 24.80
CA GLN A 304 17.94 28.47 23.78
C GLN A 304 19.34 27.87 23.63
N VAL A 305 20.35 28.69 23.54
CA VAL A 305 21.76 28.26 23.47
C VAL A 305 22.17 27.53 24.75
N TYR A 306 21.76 28.03 25.93
CA TYR A 306 22.05 27.42 27.20
C TYR A 306 21.47 26.02 27.34
N PHE A 307 20.22 25.79 26.97
CA PHE A 307 19.60 24.48 26.96
C PHE A 307 20.17 23.58 25.87
N ALA A 308 20.48 24.10 24.68
CA ALA A 308 21.11 23.32 23.60
C ALA A 308 22.54 22.84 23.96
N LYS A 309 23.20 23.52 24.92
CA LYS A 309 24.48 23.12 25.48
C LYS A 309 24.36 22.39 26.83
N GLU A 310 23.21 21.69 27.05
CA GLU A 310 22.96 20.88 28.23
C GLU A 310 23.18 21.62 29.54
N MET A 311 22.86 22.90 29.54
CA MET A 311 23.05 23.84 30.70
C MET A 311 24.53 24.00 31.15
N SER A 312 25.48 23.67 30.28
CA SER A 312 26.92 23.92 30.51
C SER A 312 27.24 25.41 30.42
N LEU A 313 27.62 26.01 31.50
CA LEU A 313 28.03 27.42 31.53
C LEU A 313 29.27 27.70 30.69
N GLN A 314 30.18 26.73 30.60
CA GLN A 314 31.40 26.87 29.82
C GLN A 314 31.08 26.86 28.33
N ASP A 315 30.43 25.80 27.84
CA ASP A 315 30.13 25.62 26.41
C ASP A 315 29.18 26.72 25.88
N THR A 316 28.23 27.18 26.73
CA THR A 316 27.34 28.27 26.39
C THR A 316 28.09 29.60 26.31
N SER A 317 29.02 29.88 27.25
CA SER A 317 29.81 31.13 27.25
C SER A 317 30.71 31.18 26.03
N GLU A 318 31.29 30.08 25.63
CA GLU A 318 32.09 29.95 24.40
C GLU A 318 31.22 30.13 23.14
N ALA A 319 30.05 29.50 23.07
CA ALA A 319 29.14 29.60 21.94
C ALA A 319 28.58 31.03 21.73
N LEU A 320 28.32 31.76 22.84
CA LEU A 320 27.80 33.15 22.82
C LEU A 320 28.91 34.22 22.82
N PHE A 321 30.20 33.82 22.85
CA PHE A 321 31.34 34.72 22.92
C PHE A 321 31.27 35.70 24.08
N ILE A 322 30.78 35.26 25.26
CA ILE A 322 30.69 36.09 26.47
C ILE A 322 31.43 35.43 27.64
N HIS A 323 31.88 36.25 28.62
CA HIS A 323 32.53 35.70 29.79
C HIS A 323 31.56 34.90 30.67
N LYS A 324 32.01 33.81 31.27
CA LYS A 324 31.21 32.92 32.12
C LYS A 324 30.47 33.66 33.25
N ASN A 325 31.12 34.61 33.88
CA ASN A 325 30.48 35.41 34.96
C ASN A 325 29.35 36.31 34.41
N SER A 326 29.50 36.83 33.20
CA SER A 326 28.43 37.61 32.54
C SER A 326 27.25 36.75 32.15
N LEU A 327 27.50 35.52 31.70
CA LEU A 327 26.45 34.52 31.44
C LEU A 327 25.69 34.20 32.71
N GLN A 328 26.39 33.86 33.80
CA GLN A 328 25.78 33.57 35.10
C GLN A 328 24.93 34.72 35.63
N TYR A 329 25.41 35.96 35.52
CA TYR A 329 24.65 37.14 35.89
C TYR A 329 23.37 37.31 35.09
N LYS A 330 23.45 37.12 33.76
CA LYS A 330 22.27 37.16 32.87
C LYS A 330 21.26 36.07 33.22
N LEU A 331 21.68 34.84 33.44
CA LEU A 331 20.82 33.73 33.84
C LEU A 331 20.12 33.99 35.19
N ASN A 332 20.85 34.49 36.18
CA ASN A 332 20.25 34.85 37.48
C ASN A 332 19.18 35.96 37.33
N ARG A 333 19.43 36.96 36.52
CA ARG A 333 18.44 38.02 36.24
C ARG A 333 17.19 37.47 35.50
N ILE A 334 17.35 36.52 34.64
CA ILE A 334 16.23 35.85 33.99
C ILE A 334 15.41 35.07 35.02
N ALA A 335 16.08 34.29 35.89
CA ALA A 335 15.42 33.49 36.91
C ALA A 335 14.66 34.32 37.95
N GLU A 336 15.07 35.57 38.21
CA GLU A 336 14.36 36.47 39.12
C GLU A 336 13.06 37.05 38.51
N ARG A 337 12.91 36.99 37.16
CA ARG A 337 11.79 37.62 36.44
C ARG A 337 10.81 36.59 35.83
N SER A 338 11.23 35.35 35.71
CA SER A 338 10.40 34.26 35.22
C SER A 338 9.87 33.40 36.37
#